data_d31e1dffa4a004100c85effe96a0e6a4
#
_entry.id   d31e1dffa4a004100c85effe96a0e6a4
#
_cell.length_a   1.000
_cell.length_b   1.000
_cell.length_c   1.000
_cell.angle_alpha   90.00
_cell.angle_beta   90.00
_cell.angle_gamma   90.00
#
_symmetry.space_group_name_H-M   'P 1'
#
loop_
_entity.id
_entity.type
_entity.pdbx_description
1 polymer ?
#
loop_
_entity_poly.entity_id
_entity_poly.type
_entity_poly.pdbx_seq_one_letter_code
_entity_poly.pdbx_strand_id
1 'polypeptide(L)'
;MRDIRSVRLAVLLLAVLCTGPWWLDDFVLSVLTLVFLFASVGLAWNLMMGYAGQLSLGHALHFGAGAYAMGLLVTKLGVSAWFGLPLAFAVGALFGALVGALGFRFAVRGVYFALLTIAFAELARILVEHWAFAGGNGGLFLPALTPDNQPLLSLRGGAGFFYLALLVTLALIWLACAVLVRGRIGYY
;
A
#
# COMPACT_ATOMS: atom_id res chain seq x y z
N MET A 1 -11.23 -25.83 -12.45
CA MET A 1 -10.42 -25.58 -13.68
C MET A 1 -10.61 -24.11 -14.04
N ARG A 2 -9.98 -23.17 -13.29
CA ARG A 2 -9.95 -21.76 -13.71
C ARG A 2 -8.98 -21.66 -14.86
N ASP A 3 -9.52 -21.20 -15.96
CA ASP A 3 -9.00 -21.18 -17.31
C ASP A 3 -7.55 -20.69 -17.42
N ILE A 4 -6.72 -21.51 -18.00
CA ILE A 4 -5.45 -21.10 -18.64
C ILE A 4 -5.67 -19.84 -19.50
N ARG A 5 -6.88 -19.65 -20.04
CA ARG A 5 -7.29 -18.44 -20.76
C ARG A 5 -7.28 -17.18 -19.90
N SER A 6 -7.80 -17.23 -18.67
CA SER A 6 -7.83 -16.06 -17.79
C SER A 6 -6.43 -15.61 -17.35
N VAL A 7 -5.52 -16.55 -17.09
CA VAL A 7 -4.12 -16.27 -16.77
C VAL A 7 -3.40 -15.67 -18.01
N ARG A 8 -3.61 -16.25 -19.18
CA ARG A 8 -3.03 -15.71 -20.42
C ARG A 8 -3.52 -14.29 -20.72
N LEU A 9 -4.81 -14.02 -20.52
CA LEU A 9 -5.38 -12.68 -20.69
C LEU A 9 -4.77 -11.69 -19.67
N ALA A 10 -4.61 -12.07 -18.43
CA ALA A 10 -3.97 -11.21 -17.40
C ALA A 10 -2.50 -10.90 -17.76
N VAL A 11 -1.74 -11.90 -18.21
CA VAL A 11 -0.35 -11.73 -18.65
C VAL A 11 -0.26 -10.83 -19.88
N LEU A 12 -1.14 -11.01 -20.88
CA LEU A 12 -1.19 -10.16 -22.05
C LEU A 12 -1.53 -8.71 -21.69
N LEU A 13 -2.50 -8.53 -20.80
CA LEU A 13 -2.90 -7.20 -20.32
C LEU A 13 -1.75 -6.51 -19.56
N LEU A 14 -1.05 -7.24 -18.69
CA LEU A 14 0.14 -6.73 -18.02
C LEU A 14 1.24 -6.36 -19.04
N ALA A 15 1.49 -7.19 -20.04
CA ALA A 15 2.48 -6.91 -21.07
C ALA A 15 2.13 -5.63 -21.86
N VAL A 16 0.86 -5.43 -22.21
CA VAL A 16 0.38 -4.21 -22.89
C VAL A 16 0.54 -3.00 -21.96
N LEU A 17 0.16 -3.11 -20.69
CA LEU A 17 0.33 -2.04 -19.73
C LEU A 17 1.80 -1.67 -19.48
N CYS A 18 2.72 -2.63 -19.52
CA CYS A 18 4.15 -2.33 -19.40
C CYS A 18 4.68 -1.45 -20.54
N THR A 19 4.05 -1.44 -21.71
CA THR A 19 4.44 -0.56 -22.83
C THR A 19 3.85 0.85 -22.74
N GLY A 20 2.99 1.12 -21.76
CA GLY A 20 2.31 2.41 -21.58
C GLY A 20 3.22 3.65 -21.60
N PRO A 21 4.38 3.67 -20.90
CA PRO A 21 5.26 4.85 -20.85
C PRO A 21 5.81 5.32 -22.21
N TRP A 22 5.72 4.52 -23.26
CA TRP A 22 6.26 4.89 -24.58
C TRP A 22 5.24 5.61 -25.49
N TRP A 23 3.95 5.59 -25.14
CA TRP A 23 2.89 6.10 -26.03
C TRP A 23 1.73 6.78 -25.30
N LEU A 24 1.77 6.84 -23.97
CA LEU A 24 0.79 7.55 -23.15
C LEU A 24 1.38 8.88 -22.65
N ASP A 25 0.54 9.90 -22.61
CA ASP A 25 0.88 11.20 -22.05
C ASP A 25 1.05 11.13 -20.53
N ASP A 26 1.86 12.01 -19.97
CA ASP A 26 2.14 12.11 -18.52
C ASP A 26 0.87 12.24 -17.66
N PHE A 27 -0.16 12.91 -18.20
CA PHE A 27 -1.45 13.00 -17.51
C PHE A 27 -2.11 11.63 -17.38
N VAL A 28 -2.19 10.87 -18.47
CA VAL A 28 -2.79 9.51 -18.46
C VAL A 28 -1.98 8.57 -17.59
N LEU A 29 -0.65 8.64 -17.64
CA LEU A 29 0.24 7.86 -16.77
C LEU A 29 -0.02 8.17 -15.30
N SER A 30 -0.21 9.44 -14.94
CA SER A 30 -0.51 9.85 -13.56
C SER A 30 -1.87 9.32 -13.08
N VAL A 31 -2.89 9.37 -13.93
CA VAL A 31 -4.23 8.82 -13.63
C VAL A 31 -4.15 7.31 -13.44
N LEU A 32 -3.48 6.59 -14.35
CA LEU A 32 -3.32 5.13 -14.24
C LEU A 32 -2.50 4.74 -13.01
N THR A 33 -1.51 5.53 -12.62
CA THR A 33 -0.75 5.36 -11.39
C THR A 33 -1.67 5.36 -10.16
N LEU A 34 -2.61 6.31 -10.08
CA LEU A 34 -3.62 6.34 -9.02
C LEU A 34 -4.57 5.14 -9.09
N VAL A 35 -4.99 4.74 -10.29
CA VAL A 35 -5.81 3.54 -10.48
C VAL A 35 -5.10 2.29 -9.96
N PHE A 36 -3.81 2.11 -10.25
CA PHE A 36 -3.03 0.97 -9.76
C PHE A 36 -2.85 1.00 -8.24
N LEU A 37 -2.66 2.19 -7.67
CA LEU A 37 -2.61 2.37 -6.22
C LEU A 37 -3.90 1.86 -5.55
N PHE A 38 -5.05 2.38 -5.99
CA PHE A 38 -6.34 1.99 -5.42
C PHE A 38 -6.70 0.54 -5.73
N ALA A 39 -6.34 0.02 -6.89
CA ALA A 39 -6.51 -1.39 -7.23
C ALA A 39 -5.69 -2.29 -6.30
N SER A 40 -4.45 -1.90 -5.96
CA SER A 40 -3.59 -2.61 -5.01
C SER A 40 -4.20 -2.67 -3.62
N VAL A 41 -4.72 -1.55 -3.12
CA VAL A 41 -5.44 -1.48 -1.84
C VAL A 41 -6.71 -2.33 -1.88
N GLY A 42 -7.46 -2.27 -2.99
CA GLY A 42 -8.67 -3.06 -3.18
C GLY A 42 -8.42 -4.57 -3.20
N LEU A 43 -7.32 -5.02 -3.82
CA LEU A 43 -6.91 -6.44 -3.78
C LEU A 43 -6.54 -6.90 -2.37
N ALA A 44 -5.81 -6.07 -1.61
CA ALA A 44 -5.47 -6.38 -0.23
C ALA A 44 -6.73 -6.44 0.65
N TRP A 45 -7.67 -5.51 0.45
CA TRP A 45 -8.96 -5.51 1.13
C TRP A 45 -9.79 -6.74 0.80
N ASN A 46 -9.83 -7.14 -0.47
CA ASN A 46 -10.55 -8.33 -0.92
C ASN A 46 -9.99 -9.62 -0.29
N LEU A 47 -8.71 -9.68 0.00
CA LEU A 47 -8.12 -10.81 0.72
C LEU A 47 -8.70 -10.93 2.14
N MET A 48 -8.86 -9.80 2.85
CA MET A 48 -9.44 -9.80 4.19
C MET A 48 -10.95 -10.07 4.17
N MET A 49 -11.70 -9.35 3.35
CA MET A 49 -13.16 -9.44 3.31
C MET A 49 -13.62 -10.70 2.59
N GLY A 50 -13.03 -10.99 1.42
CA GLY A 50 -13.49 -12.06 0.54
C GLY A 50 -13.06 -13.46 0.98
N TYR A 51 -11.86 -13.59 1.57
CA TYR A 51 -11.31 -14.89 1.95
C TYR A 51 -11.26 -15.11 3.46
N ALA A 52 -10.84 -14.13 4.25
CA ALA A 52 -10.81 -14.26 5.70
C ALA A 52 -12.17 -13.95 6.36
N GLY A 53 -13.16 -13.45 5.60
CA GLY A 53 -14.49 -13.10 6.10
C GLY A 53 -14.49 -11.98 7.15
N GLN A 54 -13.42 -11.19 7.22
CA GLN A 54 -13.25 -10.11 8.18
C GLN A 54 -13.45 -8.76 7.50
N LEU A 55 -14.55 -8.10 7.81
CA LEU A 55 -14.83 -6.76 7.31
C LEU A 55 -13.92 -5.75 7.99
N SER A 56 -12.91 -5.26 7.28
CA SER A 56 -12.06 -4.18 7.74
C SER A 56 -12.37 -2.88 7.01
N LEU A 57 -12.64 -1.82 7.77
CA LEU A 57 -12.85 -0.46 7.27
C LEU A 57 -11.70 0.49 7.66
N GLY A 58 -10.68 -0.04 8.35
CA GLY A 58 -9.51 0.72 8.81
C GLY A 58 -8.27 0.56 7.92
N HIS A 59 -8.40 0.24 6.64
CA HIS A 59 -7.24 0.06 5.74
C HIS A 59 -6.35 1.30 5.64
N ALA A 60 -6.95 2.50 5.83
CA ALA A 60 -6.23 3.76 5.89
C ALA A 60 -5.12 3.78 6.96
N LEU A 61 -5.29 3.03 8.07
CA LEU A 61 -4.28 2.90 9.12
C LEU A 61 -2.97 2.33 8.57
N HIS A 62 -3.05 1.20 7.87
CA HIS A 62 -1.85 0.50 7.36
C HIS A 62 -1.14 1.33 6.31
N PHE A 63 -1.90 1.93 5.39
CA PHE A 63 -1.40 2.80 4.35
C PHE A 63 -0.78 4.07 4.94
N GLY A 64 -1.48 4.75 5.85
CA GLY A 64 -1.02 5.97 6.51
C GLY A 64 0.21 5.73 7.37
N ALA A 65 0.24 4.67 8.17
CA ALA A 65 1.38 4.32 9.01
C ALA A 65 2.65 4.07 8.17
N GLY A 66 2.53 3.33 7.06
CA GLY A 66 3.65 3.12 6.13
C GLY A 66 4.11 4.42 5.47
N ALA A 67 3.18 5.27 5.01
CA ALA A 67 3.48 6.55 4.38
C ALA A 67 4.18 7.50 5.36
N TYR A 68 3.70 7.60 6.61
CA TYR A 68 4.35 8.41 7.63
C TYR A 68 5.72 7.87 8.03
N ALA A 69 5.89 6.56 8.17
CA ALA A 69 7.18 5.96 8.48
C ALA A 69 8.23 6.31 7.41
N MET A 70 7.87 6.15 6.13
CA MET A 70 8.73 6.54 5.01
C MET A 70 8.97 8.04 4.95
N GLY A 71 7.90 8.84 5.09
CA GLY A 71 7.98 10.31 5.04
C GLY A 71 8.88 10.87 6.13
N LEU A 72 8.76 10.42 7.36
CA LEU A 72 9.62 10.82 8.49
C LEU A 72 11.08 10.44 8.26
N LEU A 73 11.34 9.25 7.72
CA LEU A 73 12.69 8.79 7.41
C LEU A 73 13.36 9.71 6.38
N VAL A 74 12.64 10.05 5.33
CA VAL A 74 13.15 10.91 4.26
C VAL A 74 13.30 12.36 4.73
N THR A 75 12.29 12.91 5.41
CA THR A 75 12.26 14.35 5.76
C THR A 75 13.10 14.72 6.98
N LYS A 76 13.16 13.84 7.98
CA LYS A 76 13.83 14.14 9.26
C LYS A 76 15.22 13.52 9.35
N LEU A 77 15.43 12.37 8.72
CA LEU A 77 16.72 11.66 8.78
C LEU A 77 17.51 11.76 7.48
N GLY A 78 16.96 12.35 6.41
CA GLY A 78 17.64 12.50 5.12
C GLY A 78 17.98 11.16 4.45
N VAL A 79 17.36 10.06 4.89
CA VAL A 79 17.63 8.73 4.37
C VAL A 79 16.89 8.53 3.05
N SER A 80 17.54 7.83 2.13
CA SER A 80 16.94 7.53 0.83
C SER A 80 15.61 6.79 0.96
N ALA A 81 14.64 7.15 0.11
CA ALA A 81 13.33 6.51 0.04
C ALA A 81 13.40 4.98 -0.23
N TRP A 82 14.47 4.49 -0.84
CA TRP A 82 14.70 3.05 -1.03
C TRP A 82 14.81 2.27 0.27
N PHE A 83 15.45 2.87 1.29
CA PHE A 83 15.48 2.29 2.64
C PHE A 83 14.17 2.53 3.39
N GLY A 84 13.41 3.57 3.02
CA GLY A 84 12.09 3.85 3.55
C GLY A 84 11.04 2.81 3.17
N LEU A 85 11.13 2.22 1.98
CA LEU A 85 10.17 1.21 1.49
C LEU A 85 10.10 -0.04 2.39
N PRO A 86 11.21 -0.72 2.74
CA PRO A 86 11.17 -1.86 3.67
C PRO A 86 10.64 -1.47 5.05
N LEU A 87 10.99 -0.28 5.55
CA LEU A 87 10.49 0.22 6.82
C LEU A 87 8.97 0.48 6.76
N ALA A 88 8.49 1.13 5.70
CA ALA A 88 7.06 1.37 5.50
C ALA A 88 6.27 0.05 5.48
N PHE A 89 6.80 -0.97 4.78
CA PHE A 89 6.22 -2.30 4.78
C PHE A 89 6.21 -2.93 6.18
N ALA A 90 7.33 -2.87 6.90
CA ALA A 90 7.44 -3.43 8.25
C ALA A 90 6.47 -2.75 9.24
N VAL A 91 6.35 -1.42 9.19
CA VAL A 91 5.42 -0.65 10.03
C VAL A 91 3.97 -0.97 9.68
N GLY A 92 3.61 -0.99 8.39
CA GLY A 92 2.26 -1.37 7.95
C GLY A 92 1.91 -2.80 8.38
N ALA A 93 2.86 -3.75 8.25
CA ALA A 93 2.68 -5.13 8.69
C ALA A 93 2.56 -5.25 10.21
N LEU A 94 3.31 -4.45 10.98
CA LEU A 94 3.21 -4.41 12.45
C LEU A 94 1.83 -3.97 12.91
N PHE A 95 1.28 -2.87 12.36
CA PHE A 95 -0.08 -2.45 12.66
C PHE A 95 -1.11 -3.49 12.23
N GLY A 96 -0.93 -4.14 11.08
CA GLY A 96 -1.78 -5.24 10.63
C GLY A 96 -1.74 -6.43 11.59
N ALA A 97 -0.55 -6.82 12.04
CA ALA A 97 -0.38 -7.89 13.01
C ALA A 97 -1.01 -7.54 14.38
N LEU A 98 -0.85 -6.29 14.84
CA LEU A 98 -1.44 -5.81 16.09
C LEU A 98 -2.97 -5.86 16.06
N VAL A 99 -3.59 -5.25 15.05
CA VAL A 99 -5.05 -5.23 14.89
C VAL A 99 -5.60 -6.65 14.67
N GLY A 100 -4.91 -7.43 13.83
CA GLY A 100 -5.27 -8.81 13.57
C GLY A 100 -5.17 -9.69 14.83
N ALA A 101 -4.07 -9.57 15.58
CA ALA A 101 -3.88 -10.33 16.83
C ALA A 101 -4.99 -10.02 17.85
N LEU A 102 -5.36 -8.75 18.01
CA LEU A 102 -6.47 -8.36 18.89
C LEU A 102 -7.80 -8.93 18.39
N GLY A 103 -8.10 -8.80 17.10
CA GLY A 103 -9.33 -9.32 16.52
C GLY A 103 -9.46 -10.84 16.68
N PHE A 104 -8.41 -11.58 16.37
CA PHE A 104 -8.42 -13.05 16.49
C PHE A 104 -8.34 -13.54 17.93
N ARG A 105 -7.53 -12.90 18.77
CA ARG A 105 -7.40 -13.25 20.20
C ARG A 105 -8.71 -13.15 20.97
N PHE A 106 -9.50 -12.12 20.66
CA PHE A 106 -10.79 -11.87 21.32
C PHE A 106 -11.99 -12.37 20.49
N ALA A 107 -11.74 -13.15 19.43
CA ALA A 107 -12.76 -13.70 18.55
C ALA A 107 -13.75 -12.65 18.01
N VAL A 108 -13.29 -11.41 17.79
CA VAL A 108 -14.08 -10.31 17.25
C VAL A 108 -14.38 -10.59 15.78
N ARG A 109 -15.66 -10.58 15.40
CA ARG A 109 -16.08 -10.95 14.03
C ARG A 109 -17.11 -9.97 13.46
N GLY A 110 -17.24 -9.97 12.13
CA GLY A 110 -18.26 -9.22 11.41
C GLY A 110 -18.17 -7.71 11.67
N VAL A 111 -19.29 -7.10 12.01
CA VAL A 111 -19.42 -5.65 12.23
C VAL A 111 -18.53 -5.16 13.38
N TYR A 112 -18.36 -5.95 14.43
CA TYR A 112 -17.48 -5.57 15.55
C TYR A 112 -16.00 -5.49 15.14
N PHE A 113 -15.55 -6.32 14.21
CA PHE A 113 -14.21 -6.20 13.65
C PHE A 113 -14.06 -4.93 12.80
N ALA A 114 -15.10 -4.56 12.05
CA ALA A 114 -15.12 -3.30 11.31
C ALA A 114 -15.00 -2.09 12.25
N LEU A 115 -15.77 -2.06 13.34
CA LEU A 115 -15.70 -1.00 14.34
C LEU A 115 -14.33 -0.93 15.01
N LEU A 116 -13.74 -2.09 15.34
CA LEU A 116 -12.38 -2.17 15.89
C LEU A 116 -11.36 -1.53 14.94
N THR A 117 -11.41 -1.88 13.65
CA THR A 117 -10.46 -1.34 12.66
C THR A 117 -10.64 0.15 12.43
N ILE A 118 -11.87 0.68 12.44
CA ILE A 118 -12.15 2.12 12.38
C ILE A 118 -11.57 2.82 13.62
N ALA A 119 -11.82 2.27 14.82
CA ALA A 119 -11.34 2.87 16.06
C ALA A 119 -9.80 2.97 16.09
N PHE A 120 -9.08 1.94 15.63
CA PHE A 120 -7.63 1.99 15.51
C PHE A 120 -7.14 2.98 14.46
N ALA A 121 -7.84 3.10 13.33
CA ALA A 121 -7.49 4.08 12.30
C ALA A 121 -7.69 5.51 12.81
N GLU A 122 -8.78 5.77 13.52
CA GLU A 122 -9.06 7.07 14.10
C GLU A 122 -8.10 7.42 15.25
N LEU A 123 -7.78 6.45 16.11
CA LEU A 123 -6.78 6.62 17.14
C LEU A 123 -5.43 7.02 16.55
N ALA A 124 -4.97 6.32 15.50
CA ALA A 124 -3.72 6.64 14.84
C ALA A 124 -3.75 8.04 14.20
N ARG A 125 -4.87 8.43 13.57
CA ARG A 125 -5.06 9.77 13.02
C ARG A 125 -4.90 10.84 14.11
N ILE A 126 -5.61 10.70 15.22
CA ILE A 126 -5.55 11.64 16.36
C ILE A 126 -4.12 11.71 16.94
N LEU A 127 -3.45 10.58 17.10
CA LEU A 127 -2.07 10.54 17.60
C LEU A 127 -1.12 11.31 16.68
N VAL A 128 -1.23 11.14 15.37
CA VAL A 128 -0.38 11.82 14.40
C VAL A 128 -0.67 13.32 14.35
N GLU A 129 -1.95 13.72 14.42
CA GLU A 129 -2.36 15.13 14.46
C GLU A 129 -1.80 15.89 15.68
N HIS A 130 -1.66 15.21 16.82
CA HIS A 130 -1.08 15.79 18.03
C HIS A 130 0.44 15.60 18.14
N TRP A 131 1.05 14.88 17.21
CA TRP A 131 2.48 14.62 17.23
C TRP A 131 3.24 15.66 16.41
N ALA A 132 3.76 16.70 17.07
CA ALA A 132 4.47 17.82 16.42
C ALA A 132 5.66 17.36 15.54
N PHE A 133 6.38 16.28 15.93
CA PHE A 133 7.49 15.72 15.14
C PHE A 133 7.01 15.18 13.79
N ALA A 134 5.80 14.64 13.72
CA ALA A 134 5.18 14.12 12.50
C ALA A 134 4.49 15.21 11.65
N GLY A 135 4.59 16.49 12.05
CA GLY A 135 3.98 17.62 11.35
C GLY A 135 2.62 18.04 11.95
N GLY A 136 2.08 17.30 12.90
CA GLY A 136 0.82 17.63 13.58
C GLY A 136 -0.34 17.82 12.60
N ASN A 137 -1.23 18.77 12.89
CA ASN A 137 -2.37 19.14 12.04
C ASN A 137 -1.98 19.65 10.64
N GLY A 138 -0.75 20.16 10.46
CA GLY A 138 -0.25 20.62 9.17
C GLY A 138 0.10 19.49 8.21
N GLY A 139 0.28 18.27 8.73
CA GLY A 139 0.74 17.13 7.96
C GLY A 139 2.25 17.15 7.68
N LEU A 140 2.73 16.09 7.06
CA LEU A 140 4.13 15.92 6.68
C LEU A 140 4.31 16.26 5.20
N PHE A 141 4.97 17.36 4.90
CA PHE A 141 5.30 17.75 3.53
C PHE A 141 6.68 17.22 3.16
N LEU A 142 6.75 16.50 2.04
CA LEU A 142 8.03 16.15 1.44
C LEU A 142 8.64 17.40 0.81
N PRO A 143 9.90 17.77 1.15
CA PRO A 143 10.56 18.90 0.54
C PRO A 143 10.70 18.69 -0.96
N ALA A 144 10.55 19.77 -1.72
CA ALA A 144 10.84 19.73 -3.15
C ALA A 144 12.31 19.33 -3.33
N LEU A 145 12.55 18.35 -4.19
CA LEU A 145 13.91 17.89 -4.49
C LEU A 145 14.63 18.96 -5.30
N THR A 146 15.48 19.75 -4.64
CA THR A 146 16.43 20.66 -5.30
C THR A 146 17.74 19.91 -5.57
N PRO A 147 18.57 20.35 -6.56
CA PRO A 147 19.87 19.74 -6.84
C PRO A 147 20.77 19.60 -5.62
N ASP A 148 20.68 20.55 -4.68
CA ASP A 148 21.52 20.61 -3.48
C ASP A 148 21.03 19.74 -2.31
N ASN A 149 19.76 19.30 -2.32
CA ASN A 149 19.12 18.59 -1.21
C ASN A 149 18.82 17.11 -1.52
N GLN A 150 19.58 16.52 -2.43
CA GLN A 150 19.28 15.17 -2.91
C GLN A 150 20.02 14.11 -2.09
N PRO A 151 19.32 13.20 -1.42
CA PRO A 151 19.97 11.98 -0.93
C PRO A 151 20.52 11.22 -2.14
N LEU A 152 21.71 10.66 -2.00
CA LEU A 152 22.50 9.94 -3.03
C LEU A 152 21.72 8.87 -3.84
N LEU A 153 20.57 8.45 -3.36
CA LEU A 153 19.65 7.48 -3.96
C LEU A 153 18.20 8.00 -3.85
N SER A 154 17.90 9.18 -4.38
CA SER A 154 16.51 9.63 -4.45
C SER A 154 15.71 8.78 -5.44
N LEU A 155 14.46 8.42 -5.08
CA LEU A 155 13.49 7.86 -6.00
C LEU A 155 13.14 8.96 -7.04
N ARG A 156 13.99 9.10 -8.06
CA ARG A 156 13.77 9.98 -9.19
C ARG A 156 13.14 9.19 -10.31
N GLY A 157 11.95 9.61 -10.69
CA GLY A 157 11.33 9.07 -11.87
C GLY A 157 10.30 10.05 -12.38
N GLY A 158 10.22 10.21 -13.68
CA GLY A 158 9.07 10.83 -14.33
C GLY A 158 7.80 10.01 -14.08
N ALA A 159 6.67 10.48 -14.59
CA ALA A 159 5.37 9.80 -14.48
C ALA A 159 5.45 8.30 -14.87
N GLY A 160 6.26 7.98 -15.89
CA GLY A 160 6.47 6.60 -16.34
C GLY A 160 7.16 5.70 -15.31
N PHE A 161 8.08 6.21 -14.49
CA PHE A 161 8.72 5.43 -13.44
C PHE A 161 7.71 5.04 -12.34
N PHE A 162 6.92 5.99 -11.83
CA PHE A 162 5.91 5.73 -10.82
C PHE A 162 4.80 4.81 -11.33
N TYR A 163 4.42 4.97 -12.60
CA TYR A 163 3.48 4.10 -13.30
C TYR A 163 3.97 2.64 -13.29
N LEU A 164 5.21 2.39 -13.73
CA LEU A 164 5.78 1.04 -13.75
C LEU A 164 5.97 0.48 -12.34
N ALA A 165 6.42 1.28 -11.39
CA ALA A 165 6.59 0.86 -10.01
C ALA A 165 5.27 0.38 -9.38
N LEU A 166 4.16 1.12 -9.59
CA LEU A 166 2.85 0.73 -9.08
C LEU A 166 2.23 -0.42 -9.87
N LEU A 167 2.47 -0.52 -11.17
CA LEU A 167 2.06 -1.68 -11.97
C LEU A 167 2.74 -2.97 -11.48
N VAL A 168 4.04 -2.92 -11.18
CA VAL A 168 4.79 -4.05 -10.61
C VAL A 168 4.27 -4.38 -9.22
N THR A 169 4.01 -3.37 -8.38
CA THR A 169 3.44 -3.57 -7.05
C THR A 169 2.07 -4.25 -7.12
N LEU A 170 1.20 -3.79 -8.03
CA LEU A 170 -0.12 -4.40 -8.27
C LEU A 170 0.02 -5.87 -8.70
N ALA A 171 0.94 -6.16 -9.62
CA ALA A 171 1.21 -7.52 -10.08
C ALA A 171 1.73 -8.42 -8.95
N LEU A 172 2.63 -7.91 -8.10
CA LEU A 172 3.14 -8.64 -6.94
C LEU A 172 2.05 -8.92 -5.90
N ILE A 173 1.20 -7.95 -5.59
CA ILE A 173 0.06 -8.13 -4.68
C ILE A 173 -0.92 -9.15 -5.26
N TRP A 174 -1.24 -9.05 -6.55
CA TRP A 174 -2.10 -10.01 -7.23
C TRP A 174 -1.53 -11.43 -7.16
N LEU A 175 -0.22 -11.58 -7.41
CA LEU A 175 0.48 -12.86 -7.31
C LEU A 175 0.47 -13.40 -5.87
N ALA A 176 0.77 -12.55 -4.89
CA ALA A 176 0.72 -12.91 -3.48
C ALA A 176 -0.68 -13.39 -3.07
N CYS A 177 -1.73 -12.66 -3.46
CA CYS A 177 -3.12 -13.08 -3.23
C CYS A 177 -3.41 -14.42 -3.91
N ALA A 178 -2.97 -14.61 -5.16
CA ALA A 178 -3.19 -15.86 -5.89
C ALA A 178 -2.49 -17.06 -5.22
N VAL A 179 -1.27 -16.85 -4.70
CA VAL A 179 -0.51 -17.89 -3.98
C VAL A 179 -1.16 -18.21 -2.63
N LEU A 180 -1.53 -17.18 -1.86
CA LEU A 180 -2.19 -17.35 -0.55
C LEU A 180 -3.52 -18.10 -0.67
N VAL A 181 -4.33 -17.72 -1.65
CA VAL A 181 -5.66 -18.34 -1.88
C VAL A 181 -5.54 -19.80 -2.36
N ARG A 182 -4.49 -20.12 -3.14
CA ARG A 182 -4.23 -21.49 -3.62
C ARG A 182 -3.43 -22.33 -2.62
N GLY A 183 -2.80 -21.71 -1.65
CA GLY A 183 -1.99 -22.36 -0.63
C GLY A 183 -2.82 -23.02 0.46
N ARG A 184 -2.19 -23.87 1.27
CA ARG A 184 -2.81 -24.53 2.43
C ARG A 184 -3.40 -23.56 3.45
N ILE A 185 -2.90 -22.30 3.48
CA ILE A 185 -3.37 -21.24 4.38
C ILE A 185 -4.77 -20.75 4.01
N GLY A 186 -5.15 -20.78 2.74
CA GLY A 186 -6.50 -20.38 2.27
C GLY A 186 -7.57 -21.46 2.39
N TYR A 187 -7.23 -22.65 2.91
CA TYR A 187 -8.16 -23.78 3.01
C TYR A 187 -8.77 -23.95 4.40
N TYR A 188 -8.34 -23.17 5.39
CA TYR A 188 -8.84 -23.14 6.77
C TYR A 188 -9.55 -21.80 7.05
#